data_c84c60c440d90b8d4b00f3cd9d088e49
#
_entry.id   c84c60c440d90b8d4b00f3cd9d088e49
#
_cell.length_a   1.000
_cell.length_b   1.000
_cell.length_c   1.000
_cell.angle_alpha   90.00
_cell.angle_beta   90.00
_cell.angle_gamma   90.00
#
_symmetry.space_group_name_H-M   'P 1'
#
loop_
_entity.id
_entity.type
_entity.pdbx_description
1 polymer ?
#
loop_
_entity_poly.entity_id
_entity_poly.type
_entity_poly.pdbx_seq_one_letter_code
_entity_poly.pdbx_strand_id
1 'polypeptide(L)'
;VRDVKIYNEGPNGDGCDPESCEDVLIEGCTFHTGDDCIALKSGRNADGLRAATPSQNIIIRRCKMADGHGGVVIGSEISGGVRNVFAEDCDMDSPNLDRVIRIKTNTCRGGVNENIYVRNIRVGECREAVMRINLVYEPKEIAERGHIPTVRNVYVDNVVCKKSKYG
;
A
#
# COMPACT_ATOMS: atom_id res chain seq x y z
N VAL A 1 -14.73 -3.57 -5.62
CA VAL A 1 -14.54 -4.94 -5.10
C VAL A 1 -15.24 -5.01 -3.75
N ARG A 2 -16.11 -6.01 -3.54
CA ARG A 2 -16.87 -6.10 -2.28
C ARG A 2 -17.04 -7.57 -1.87
N ASP A 3 -16.83 -7.82 -0.56
CA ASP A 3 -17.10 -9.11 0.10
C ASP A 3 -16.38 -10.32 -0.54
N VAL A 4 -15.14 -10.11 -1.02
CA VAL A 4 -14.31 -11.14 -1.64
C VAL A 4 -13.29 -11.66 -0.63
N LYS A 5 -13.05 -12.97 -0.64
CA LYS A 5 -11.96 -13.61 0.10
C LYS A 5 -10.88 -14.05 -0.87
N ILE A 6 -9.66 -13.60 -0.62
CA ILE A 6 -8.50 -13.85 -1.47
C ILE A 6 -7.46 -14.63 -0.65
N TYR A 7 -7.08 -15.79 -1.16
CA TYR A 7 -6.03 -16.64 -0.64
C TYR A 7 -5.01 -16.87 -1.75
N ASN A 8 -3.88 -16.18 -1.67
CA ASN A 8 -2.82 -16.22 -2.68
C ASN A 8 -1.45 -16.17 -2.00
N GLU A 9 -1.00 -17.28 -1.46
CA GLU A 9 0.19 -17.39 -0.62
C GLU A 9 1.49 -17.60 -1.43
N GLY A 10 1.43 -17.59 -2.75
CA GLY A 10 2.60 -17.73 -3.61
C GLY A 10 3.52 -16.49 -3.57
N PRO A 11 4.79 -16.64 -3.96
CA PRO A 11 5.69 -15.50 -4.14
C PRO A 11 5.10 -14.49 -5.15
N ASN A 12 5.20 -13.19 -4.85
CA ASN A 12 4.53 -12.11 -5.59
C ASN A 12 3.01 -12.33 -5.73
N GLY A 13 2.43 -12.99 -4.72
CA GLY A 13 1.01 -13.27 -4.65
C GLY A 13 0.27 -12.13 -3.97
N ASP A 14 0.13 -10.98 -4.65
CA ASP A 14 -0.66 -9.85 -4.17
C ASP A 14 -2.16 -10.18 -4.20
N GLY A 15 -2.95 -9.49 -3.40
CA GLY A 15 -4.39 -9.71 -3.31
C GLY A 15 -5.20 -8.85 -4.28
N CYS A 16 -4.93 -7.55 -4.33
CA CYS A 16 -5.64 -6.62 -5.19
C CYS A 16 -4.74 -5.43 -5.54
N ASP A 17 -4.47 -5.23 -6.83
CA ASP A 17 -3.56 -4.23 -7.34
C ASP A 17 -4.25 -3.23 -8.27
N PRO A 18 -4.97 -2.24 -7.74
CA PRO A 18 -5.48 -1.17 -8.58
C PRO A 18 -4.31 -0.37 -9.17
N GLU A 19 -4.19 -0.36 -10.49
CA GLU A 19 -3.15 0.40 -11.19
C GLU A 19 -3.78 1.45 -12.08
N SER A 20 -3.38 2.71 -11.89
CA SER A 20 -3.89 3.86 -12.63
C SER A 20 -5.43 3.93 -12.66
N CYS A 21 -6.04 3.58 -11.53
CA CYS A 21 -7.49 3.51 -11.36
C CYS A 21 -8.03 4.72 -10.60
N GLU A 22 -9.25 5.11 -10.90
CA GLU A 22 -9.98 6.19 -10.24
C GLU A 22 -11.31 5.68 -9.67
N ASP A 23 -11.74 6.28 -8.54
CA ASP A 23 -13.02 6.00 -7.89
C ASP A 23 -13.21 4.53 -7.51
N VAL A 24 -12.21 3.97 -6.82
CA VAL A 24 -12.19 2.56 -6.41
C VAL A 24 -12.72 2.39 -4.99
N LEU A 25 -13.62 1.44 -4.80
CA LEU A 25 -14.05 0.96 -3.50
C LEU A 25 -13.67 -0.51 -3.31
N ILE A 26 -12.88 -0.79 -2.26
CA ILE A 26 -12.55 -2.13 -1.77
C ILE A 26 -13.15 -2.26 -0.37
N GLU A 27 -14.15 -3.12 -0.21
CA GLU A 27 -14.97 -3.17 0.99
C GLU A 27 -15.30 -4.58 1.43
N GLY A 28 -15.20 -4.85 2.75
CA GLY A 28 -15.61 -6.12 3.33
C GLY A 28 -14.77 -7.33 2.88
N CYS A 29 -13.61 -7.10 2.29
CA CYS A 29 -12.77 -8.15 1.74
C CYS A 29 -11.84 -8.76 2.80
N THR A 30 -11.41 -10.00 2.57
CA THR A 30 -10.42 -10.69 3.41
C THR A 30 -9.24 -11.12 2.54
N PHE A 31 -8.04 -10.84 3.03
CA PHE A 31 -6.78 -11.11 2.33
C PHE A 31 -5.87 -12.00 3.17
N HIS A 32 -5.38 -13.08 2.54
CA HIS A 32 -4.27 -13.91 2.99
C HIS A 32 -3.31 -14.03 1.81
N THR A 33 -2.19 -13.33 1.85
CA THR A 33 -1.33 -13.18 0.68
C THR A 33 0.13 -13.50 1.00
N GLY A 34 0.86 -13.92 -0.01
CA GLY A 34 2.31 -14.14 0.07
C GLY A 34 3.12 -12.88 -0.19
N ASP A 35 2.48 -11.85 -0.77
CA ASP A 35 3.04 -10.51 -0.93
C ASP A 35 2.04 -9.46 -0.40
N ASP A 36 1.86 -8.32 -1.01
CA ASP A 36 1.01 -7.24 -0.49
C ASP A 36 -0.50 -7.60 -0.57
N CYS A 37 -1.28 -7.29 0.47
CA CYS A 37 -2.73 -7.53 0.45
C CYS A 37 -3.44 -6.63 -0.56
N ILE A 38 -3.17 -5.33 -0.48
CA ILE A 38 -3.64 -4.34 -1.46
C ILE A 38 -2.46 -3.46 -1.83
N ALA A 39 -2.09 -3.41 -3.12
CA ALA A 39 -1.02 -2.57 -3.60
C ALA A 39 -1.49 -1.58 -4.66
N LEU A 40 -1.53 -0.30 -4.30
CA LEU A 40 -1.91 0.78 -5.22
C LEU A 40 -0.72 1.13 -6.09
N LYS A 41 -0.90 1.04 -7.40
CA LYS A 41 0.12 1.24 -8.42
C LYS A 41 -0.32 2.28 -9.46
N SER A 42 0.64 2.89 -10.17
CA SER A 42 0.36 3.87 -11.23
C SER A 42 1.50 3.94 -12.24
N GLY A 43 1.95 2.77 -12.68
CA GLY A 43 2.98 2.61 -13.69
C GLY A 43 4.41 2.66 -13.16
N ARG A 44 5.30 2.01 -13.90
CA ARG A 44 6.70 1.83 -13.54
C ARG A 44 7.63 2.68 -14.40
N ASN A 45 8.55 3.41 -13.76
CA ASN A 45 9.66 4.12 -14.39
C ASN A 45 9.20 5.02 -15.58
N ALA A 46 9.95 5.00 -16.68
CA ALA A 46 9.69 5.85 -17.85
C ALA A 46 8.27 5.67 -18.44
N ASP A 47 7.74 4.45 -18.44
CA ASP A 47 6.39 4.20 -18.94
C ASP A 47 5.31 4.83 -18.03
N GLY A 48 5.45 4.67 -16.73
CA GLY A 48 4.56 5.31 -15.77
C GLY A 48 4.66 6.83 -15.77
N LEU A 49 5.89 7.37 -15.91
CA LEU A 49 6.11 8.81 -16.04
C LEU A 49 5.48 9.37 -17.32
N ARG A 50 5.60 8.64 -18.44
CA ARG A 50 5.01 9.04 -19.73
C ARG A 50 3.48 8.99 -19.68
N ALA A 51 2.90 7.93 -19.10
CA ALA A 51 1.45 7.79 -18.95
C ALA A 51 0.88 8.84 -18.00
N ALA A 52 1.62 9.19 -16.96
CA ALA A 52 1.29 10.21 -15.97
C ALA A 52 -0.14 10.08 -15.40
N THR A 53 -0.64 8.84 -15.29
CA THR A 53 -2.01 8.55 -14.85
C THR A 53 -1.97 8.06 -13.40
N PRO A 54 -2.44 8.83 -12.44
CA PRO A 54 -2.42 8.45 -11.04
C PRO A 54 -3.48 7.39 -10.71
N SER A 55 -3.27 6.69 -9.60
CA SER A 55 -4.36 6.03 -8.88
C SER A 55 -4.93 7.01 -7.85
N GLN A 56 -6.26 7.25 -7.88
CA GLN A 56 -6.86 8.28 -7.05
C GLN A 56 -8.28 7.98 -6.59
N ASN A 57 -8.71 8.65 -5.51
CA ASN A 57 -10.05 8.51 -4.93
C ASN A 57 -10.34 7.04 -4.55
N ILE A 58 -9.48 6.47 -3.73
CA ILE A 58 -9.53 5.05 -3.38
C ILE A 58 -9.97 4.90 -1.93
N ILE A 59 -11.03 4.14 -1.72
CA ILE A 59 -11.55 3.81 -0.40
C ILE A 59 -11.35 2.33 -0.13
N ILE A 60 -10.65 2.01 0.96
CA ILE A 60 -10.42 0.66 1.48
C ILE A 60 -11.02 0.61 2.86
N ARG A 61 -12.09 -0.14 3.06
CA ARG A 61 -12.77 -0.16 4.34
C ARG A 61 -13.37 -1.50 4.73
N ARG A 62 -13.46 -1.73 6.04
CA ARG A 62 -14.04 -2.95 6.62
C ARG A 62 -13.40 -4.24 6.08
N CYS A 63 -12.10 -4.14 5.73
CA CYS A 63 -11.32 -5.27 5.24
C CYS A 63 -10.53 -5.95 6.36
N LYS A 64 -10.20 -7.22 6.14
CA LYS A 64 -9.28 -7.99 6.98
C LYS A 64 -8.03 -8.34 6.19
N MET A 65 -6.86 -7.98 6.70
CA MET A 65 -5.56 -8.34 6.15
C MET A 65 -4.86 -9.23 7.18
N ALA A 66 -4.75 -10.51 6.86
CA ALA A 66 -4.24 -11.50 7.82
C ALA A 66 -2.75 -11.80 7.63
N ASP A 67 -2.29 -11.94 6.40
CA ASP A 67 -0.90 -12.27 6.08
C ASP A 67 -0.43 -11.40 4.92
N GLY A 68 0.89 -11.26 4.74
CA GLY A 68 1.46 -10.56 3.59
C GLY A 68 2.58 -9.58 3.94
N HIS A 69 3.20 -8.99 2.92
CA HIS A 69 4.26 -8.00 3.09
C HIS A 69 3.74 -6.61 3.47
N GLY A 70 2.46 -6.34 3.23
CA GLY A 70 1.80 -5.12 3.64
C GLY A 70 0.28 -5.22 3.53
N GLY A 71 -0.44 -4.60 4.47
CA GLY A 71 -1.90 -4.55 4.44
C GLY A 71 -2.40 -3.60 3.36
N VAL A 72 -2.16 -2.31 3.54
CA VAL A 72 -2.38 -1.30 2.50
C VAL A 72 -1.03 -0.74 2.06
N VAL A 73 -0.70 -0.96 0.81
CA VAL A 73 0.59 -0.59 0.22
C VAL A 73 0.40 0.43 -0.89
N ILE A 74 1.24 1.45 -0.90
CA ILE A 74 1.36 2.43 -1.97
C ILE A 74 2.73 2.17 -2.60
N GLY A 75 2.70 1.60 -3.78
CA GLY A 75 3.92 1.23 -4.49
C GLY A 75 4.16 -0.26 -4.70
N SER A 76 5.29 -0.54 -5.24
CA SER A 76 6.43 0.37 -5.51
C SER A 76 6.34 1.11 -6.84
N GLU A 77 5.58 0.63 -7.80
CA GLU A 77 5.40 1.18 -9.15
C GLU A 77 4.35 2.30 -9.12
N ILE A 78 4.77 3.53 -8.74
CA ILE A 78 3.89 4.68 -8.54
C ILE A 78 4.38 5.93 -9.28
N SER A 79 4.91 5.75 -10.49
CA SER A 79 5.44 6.85 -11.28
C SER A 79 4.37 7.88 -11.69
N GLY A 80 3.13 7.45 -11.88
CA GLY A 80 1.98 8.35 -12.13
C GLY A 80 1.43 9.03 -10.88
N GLY A 81 1.89 8.62 -9.69
CA GLY A 81 1.41 9.14 -8.40
C GLY A 81 0.19 8.40 -7.84
N VAL A 82 -0.04 8.60 -6.54
CA VAL A 82 -1.21 8.06 -5.82
C VAL A 82 -1.76 9.14 -4.90
N ARG A 83 -3.07 9.38 -4.93
CA ARG A 83 -3.68 10.44 -4.12
C ARG A 83 -5.11 10.15 -3.69
N ASN A 84 -5.52 10.81 -2.61
CA ASN A 84 -6.85 10.68 -2.02
C ASN A 84 -7.16 9.21 -1.68
N VAL A 85 -6.34 8.60 -0.82
CA VAL A 85 -6.50 7.23 -0.35
C VAL A 85 -7.07 7.23 1.06
N PHE A 86 -8.11 6.48 1.28
CA PHE A 86 -8.78 6.34 2.58
C PHE A 86 -8.77 4.86 2.98
N ALA A 87 -7.93 4.51 3.97
CA ALA A 87 -7.91 3.19 4.60
C ALA A 87 -8.57 3.30 5.97
N GLU A 88 -9.74 2.69 6.14
CA GLU A 88 -10.55 2.91 7.34
C GLU A 88 -11.30 1.69 7.83
N ASP A 89 -11.48 1.60 9.14
CA ASP A 89 -12.28 0.56 9.79
C ASP A 89 -11.80 -0.86 9.45
N CYS A 90 -10.48 -1.08 9.31
CA CYS A 90 -9.91 -2.37 8.94
C CYS A 90 -9.28 -3.10 10.14
N ASP A 91 -9.29 -4.43 10.05
CA ASP A 91 -8.60 -5.33 10.97
C ASP A 91 -7.35 -5.89 10.27
N MET A 92 -6.17 -5.66 10.86
CA MET A 92 -4.89 -6.10 10.32
C MET A 92 -4.12 -6.82 11.41
N ASP A 93 -4.39 -8.10 11.58
CA ASP A 93 -3.90 -8.90 12.71
C ASP A 93 -3.32 -10.22 12.24
N SER A 94 -2.01 -10.27 12.15
CA SER A 94 -1.28 -11.53 11.90
C SER A 94 0.22 -11.36 12.21
N PRO A 95 0.86 -12.38 12.84
CA PRO A 95 2.30 -12.42 12.98
C PRO A 95 3.04 -12.55 11.64
N ASN A 96 2.33 -12.87 10.55
CA ASN A 96 2.86 -12.99 9.19
C ASN A 96 2.56 -11.75 8.32
N LEU A 97 1.87 -10.76 8.86
CA LEU A 97 1.72 -9.46 8.20
C LEU A 97 2.92 -8.58 8.55
N ASP A 98 3.80 -8.33 7.60
CA ASP A 98 5.03 -7.58 7.87
C ASP A 98 4.72 -6.14 8.31
N ARG A 99 3.89 -5.44 7.56
CA ARG A 99 3.57 -4.02 7.78
C ARG A 99 2.08 -3.75 7.54
N VAL A 100 1.51 -2.89 8.35
CA VAL A 100 0.08 -2.54 8.22
C VAL A 100 -0.12 -1.56 7.07
N ILE A 101 0.63 -0.46 7.08
CA ILE A 101 0.65 0.56 6.03
C ILE A 101 2.08 0.69 5.51
N ARG A 102 2.23 0.63 4.20
CA ARG A 102 3.55 0.69 3.57
C ARG A 102 3.54 1.64 2.38
N ILE A 103 4.50 2.57 2.34
CA ILE A 103 4.77 3.40 1.16
C ILE A 103 6.18 3.06 0.70
N LYS A 104 6.34 2.58 -0.53
CA LYS A 104 7.62 2.15 -1.08
C LYS A 104 7.79 2.63 -2.52
N THR A 105 8.92 3.26 -2.82
CA THR A 105 9.30 3.69 -4.17
C THR A 105 10.79 4.06 -4.22
N ASN A 106 11.26 4.57 -5.32
CA ASN A 106 12.64 5.02 -5.49
C ASN A 106 12.78 6.14 -6.53
N THR A 107 14.00 6.59 -6.79
CA THR A 107 14.30 7.69 -7.71
C THR A 107 14.26 7.32 -9.19
N CYS A 108 14.05 6.04 -9.55
CA CYS A 108 13.73 5.63 -10.91
C CYS A 108 12.25 5.84 -11.23
N ARG A 109 11.41 5.82 -10.21
CA ARG A 109 9.94 5.83 -10.31
C ARG A 109 9.36 7.21 -10.07
N GLY A 110 9.87 7.94 -9.08
CA GLY A 110 9.33 9.25 -8.72
C GLY A 110 7.90 9.17 -8.19
N GLY A 111 7.04 10.04 -8.70
CA GLY A 111 5.62 10.12 -8.37
C GLY A 111 5.31 11.02 -7.18
N VAL A 112 4.11 11.63 -7.21
CA VAL A 112 3.55 12.41 -6.10
C VAL A 112 2.50 11.58 -5.39
N ASN A 113 2.74 11.30 -4.11
CA ASN A 113 1.88 10.46 -3.27
C ASN A 113 1.37 11.29 -2.12
N GLU A 114 0.08 11.61 -2.12
CA GLU A 114 -0.47 12.61 -1.22
C GLU A 114 -1.90 12.37 -0.79
N ASN A 115 -2.30 13.02 0.31
CA ASN A 115 -3.64 12.94 0.86
C ASN A 115 -4.02 11.49 1.20
N ILE A 116 -3.21 10.86 2.06
CA ILE A 116 -3.38 9.49 2.51
C ILE A 116 -3.93 9.51 3.92
N TYR A 117 -5.11 8.96 4.10
CA TYR A 117 -5.84 8.95 5.37
C TYR A 117 -5.99 7.52 5.88
N VAL A 118 -5.43 7.27 7.05
CA VAL A 118 -5.48 5.98 7.74
C VAL A 118 -6.18 6.18 9.07
N ARG A 119 -7.33 5.56 9.26
CA ARG A 119 -8.09 5.75 10.49
C ARG A 119 -8.84 4.52 10.96
N ASN A 120 -9.02 4.41 12.27
CA ASN A 120 -9.77 3.32 12.90
C ASN A 120 -9.22 1.95 12.50
N ILE A 121 -7.91 1.75 12.55
CA ILE A 121 -7.27 0.48 12.22
C ILE A 121 -6.97 -0.28 13.52
N ARG A 122 -7.44 -1.51 13.59
CA ARG A 122 -7.16 -2.42 14.69
C ARG A 122 -6.06 -3.39 14.26
N VAL A 123 -4.93 -3.34 14.97
CA VAL A 123 -3.79 -4.23 14.77
C VAL A 123 -3.61 -5.06 16.03
N GLY A 124 -3.83 -6.37 15.94
CA GLY A 124 -3.50 -7.28 17.04
C GLY A 124 -2.00 -7.47 17.10
N GLU A 125 -1.44 -8.10 16.07
CA GLU A 125 -0.01 -8.27 15.87
C GLU A 125 0.36 -7.96 14.42
N CYS A 126 1.52 -7.34 14.22
CA CYS A 126 2.21 -7.30 12.94
C CYS A 126 3.70 -7.59 13.15
N ARG A 127 4.32 -8.16 12.13
CA ARG A 127 5.68 -8.68 12.23
C ARG A 127 6.74 -7.60 12.41
N GLU A 128 6.65 -6.50 11.69
CA GLU A 128 7.66 -5.45 11.72
C GLU A 128 7.13 -4.13 12.29
N ALA A 129 6.28 -3.44 11.56
CA ALA A 129 5.85 -2.10 11.92
C ALA A 129 4.42 -1.78 11.44
N VAL A 130 3.74 -0.92 12.17
CA VAL A 130 2.44 -0.39 11.75
C VAL A 130 2.58 0.46 10.50
N MET A 131 3.58 1.32 10.42
CA MET A 131 3.82 2.15 9.26
C MET A 131 5.29 2.11 8.83
N ARG A 132 5.53 2.00 7.52
CA ARG A 132 6.85 2.15 6.93
C ARG A 132 6.81 2.96 5.64
N ILE A 133 7.64 4.00 5.57
CA ILE A 133 7.90 4.77 4.35
C ILE A 133 9.34 4.50 3.92
N ASN A 134 9.52 4.02 2.70
CA ASN A 134 10.84 3.72 2.12
C ASN A 134 10.94 4.27 0.69
N LEU A 135 11.66 5.36 0.52
CA LEU A 135 11.86 6.03 -0.77
C LEU A 135 13.20 5.62 -1.44
N VAL A 136 13.87 4.60 -0.90
CA VAL A 136 15.08 3.98 -1.45
C VAL A 136 14.85 2.49 -1.68
N TYR A 137 13.63 2.14 -2.07
CA TYR A 137 13.24 0.75 -2.32
C TYR A 137 13.94 0.23 -3.59
N GLU A 138 14.38 -1.03 -3.58
CA GLU A 138 15.14 -1.63 -4.69
C GLU A 138 16.32 -0.74 -5.16
N PRO A 139 17.30 -0.45 -4.31
CA PRO A 139 18.37 0.52 -4.63
C PRO A 139 19.27 0.07 -5.79
N LYS A 140 19.20 -1.21 -6.18
CA LYS A 140 19.96 -1.79 -7.31
C LYS A 140 19.19 -1.79 -8.63
N GLU A 141 17.96 -1.27 -8.65
CA GLU A 141 17.19 -1.18 -9.91
C GLU A 141 17.99 -0.41 -10.97
N ILE A 142 18.09 -1.01 -12.16
CA ILE A 142 18.80 -0.43 -13.30
C ILE A 142 17.78 0.31 -14.17
N ALA A 143 17.64 1.60 -13.95
CA ALA A 143 16.80 2.49 -14.73
C ALA A 143 17.30 3.93 -14.56
N GLU A 144 16.81 4.84 -15.40
CA GLU A 144 17.09 6.26 -15.26
C GLU A 144 16.63 6.75 -13.88
N ARG A 145 17.51 7.51 -13.22
CA ARG A 145 17.28 8.08 -11.89
C ARG A 145 17.14 9.60 -11.99
N GLY A 146 16.76 10.21 -10.88
CA GLY A 146 16.59 11.67 -10.80
C GLY A 146 15.15 12.10 -10.61
N HIS A 147 14.22 11.15 -10.63
CA HIS A 147 12.81 11.39 -10.35
C HIS A 147 12.56 11.30 -8.85
N ILE A 148 12.66 12.41 -8.13
CA ILE A 148 12.52 12.44 -6.67
C ILE A 148 11.06 12.21 -6.30
N PRO A 149 10.72 11.11 -5.60
CA PRO A 149 9.36 10.87 -5.16
C PRO A 149 8.95 11.86 -4.06
N THR A 150 7.70 12.28 -4.10
CA THR A 150 7.11 13.13 -3.06
C THR A 150 6.09 12.32 -2.27
N VAL A 151 6.19 12.39 -0.93
CA VAL A 151 5.16 11.85 0.00
C VAL A 151 4.78 12.99 0.93
N ARG A 152 3.50 13.34 0.96
CA ARG A 152 2.99 14.42 1.81
C ARG A 152 1.54 14.23 2.21
N ASN A 153 1.10 14.93 3.25
CA ASN A 153 -0.27 14.87 3.76
C ASN A 153 -0.70 13.44 4.09
N VAL A 154 0.09 12.77 4.93
CA VAL A 154 -0.23 11.45 5.47
C VAL A 154 -0.80 11.64 6.87
N TYR A 155 -2.04 11.21 7.06
CA TYR A 155 -2.79 11.36 8.30
C TYR A 155 -3.06 9.99 8.89
N VAL A 156 -2.68 9.78 10.14
CA VAL A 156 -2.91 8.54 10.88
C VAL A 156 -3.67 8.89 12.15
N ASP A 157 -4.86 8.34 12.28
CA ASP A 157 -5.76 8.61 13.39
C ASP A 157 -6.40 7.32 13.92
N ASN A 158 -6.48 7.19 15.25
CA ASN A 158 -7.08 6.06 15.91
C ASN A 158 -6.59 4.69 15.37
N VAL A 159 -5.28 4.50 15.34
CA VAL A 159 -4.62 3.24 14.99
C VAL A 159 -4.06 2.60 16.25
N VAL A 160 -4.55 1.43 16.59
CA VAL A 160 -4.15 0.71 17.81
C VAL A 160 -3.44 -0.58 17.44
N CYS A 161 -2.20 -0.74 17.91
CA CYS A 161 -1.41 -1.95 17.76
C CYS A 161 -1.04 -2.53 19.12
N LYS A 162 -1.25 -3.83 19.30
CA LYS A 162 -0.89 -4.52 20.54
C LYS A 162 0.53 -5.04 20.54
N LYS A 163 1.05 -5.45 19.36
CA LYS A 163 2.37 -6.02 19.24
C LYS A 163 2.98 -5.78 17.85
N SER A 164 4.17 -5.24 17.82
CA SER A 164 5.02 -5.08 16.63
C SER A 164 6.49 -5.10 17.04
N LYS A 165 7.39 -5.33 16.08
CA LYS A 165 8.84 -5.28 16.35
C LYS A 165 9.34 -3.86 16.53
N TYR A 166 8.79 -2.95 15.76
CA TYR A 166 9.12 -1.52 15.79
C TYR A 166 7.86 -0.71 16.10
N GLY A 167 8.04 0.31 16.96
CA GLY A 167 6.96 1.23 17.32
C GLY A 167 6.63 2.23 16.22
#